data_02ca155a5dfb5b1d7412b12992f4900e
#
_entry.id   02ca155a5dfb5b1d7412b12992f4900e
#
_cell.length_a   1.000
_cell.length_b   1.000
_cell.length_c   1.000
_cell.angle_alpha   90.00
_cell.angle_beta   90.00
_cell.angle_gamma   90.00
#
_symmetry.space_group_name_H-M   'P 1'
#
loop_
_entity.id
_entity.type
_entity.pdbx_description
1 polymer ?
#
loop_
_entity_poly.entity_id
_entity_poly.type
_entity_poly.pdbx_seq_one_letter_code
_entity_poly.pdbx_strand_id
1 'polypeptide(L)'
;DYFGDDDRKYFDALARQYKTRIKIYLINGDRLRSLPCTKNWTHAIYFRFVIADYFFNKAPKVLYLDADIICQGTIEPLINYTFSEHTVAMVVTEGQKDWWAKRAHSLGVAGIANGYFNSGFLLINTNQWTNERVSARAIAMLSDPEIVKKITHPDQDVLNMLLADKLVYADIKYNTQFSLNYQLKESFKNPVTNDTVFIHYIGPTKPWHDWAWDYPISQAFMAAKNASPWKDTALLKPVNSNQLRYSAKHMLKKKQYIKGFGNYLLYFIKKLKH
;
A
#
# COMPACT_ATOMS: atom_id res chain seq x y z
N ASP A 1 -8.67 15.13 -7.05
CA ASP A 1 -9.56 13.97 -6.97
C ASP A 1 -10.83 14.38 -6.24
N TYR A 2 -11.94 13.80 -6.62
CA TYR A 2 -13.26 14.15 -6.10
C TYR A 2 -13.57 13.39 -4.81
N PHE A 3 -14.06 14.10 -3.80
CA PHE A 3 -14.61 13.54 -2.56
C PHE A 3 -16.02 14.07 -2.38
N GLY A 4 -17.03 13.21 -2.51
CA GLY A 4 -18.44 13.62 -2.51
C GLY A 4 -19.02 13.82 -1.11
N ASP A 5 -20.15 14.52 -1.05
CA ASP A 5 -20.86 14.75 0.23
C ASP A 5 -21.41 13.44 0.81
N ASP A 6 -21.77 12.46 -0.02
CA ASP A 6 -22.21 11.15 0.46
C ASP A 6 -21.06 10.37 1.12
N ASP A 7 -19.85 10.46 0.58
CA ASP A 7 -18.67 9.87 1.22
C ASP A 7 -18.41 10.51 2.60
N ARG A 8 -18.57 11.83 2.72
CA ARG A 8 -18.43 12.56 3.99
C ARG A 8 -19.38 12.03 5.06
N LYS A 9 -20.65 11.79 4.72
CA LYS A 9 -21.65 11.25 5.66
C LYS A 9 -21.21 9.88 6.23
N TYR A 10 -20.61 9.02 5.40
CA TYR A 10 -20.10 7.72 5.86
C TYR A 10 -18.93 7.88 6.84
N PHE A 11 -17.99 8.78 6.57
CA PHE A 11 -16.88 9.04 7.49
C PHE A 11 -17.36 9.66 8.81
N ASP A 12 -18.33 10.56 8.78
CA ASP A 12 -18.94 11.13 9.98
C ASP A 12 -19.69 10.05 10.80
N ALA A 13 -20.39 9.12 10.13
CA ALA A 13 -21.04 7.99 10.79
C ALA A 13 -20.01 7.07 11.45
N LEU A 14 -18.90 6.77 10.75
CA LEU A 14 -17.82 5.95 11.29
C LEU A 14 -17.16 6.62 12.50
N ALA A 15 -16.88 7.93 12.43
CA ALA A 15 -16.30 8.69 13.53
C ALA A 15 -17.19 8.67 14.79
N ARG A 16 -18.52 8.80 14.62
CA ARG A 16 -19.50 8.68 15.71
C ARG A 16 -19.54 7.26 16.28
N GLN A 17 -19.60 6.25 15.41
CA GLN A 17 -19.68 4.83 15.80
C GLN A 17 -18.50 4.43 16.69
N TYR A 18 -17.29 4.85 16.34
CA TYR A 18 -16.08 4.49 17.06
C TYR A 18 -15.56 5.57 18.02
N LYS A 19 -16.36 6.64 18.26
CA LYS A 19 -16.00 7.76 19.15
C LYS A 19 -14.60 8.32 18.86
N THR A 20 -14.26 8.45 17.58
CA THR A 20 -12.96 8.93 17.10
C THR A 20 -13.12 10.16 16.20
N ARG A 21 -12.00 10.75 15.81
CA ARG A 21 -11.98 11.86 14.85
C ARG A 21 -11.43 11.39 13.53
N ILE A 22 -12.18 11.61 12.46
CA ILE A 22 -11.74 11.40 11.09
C ILE A 22 -11.71 12.78 10.43
N LYS A 23 -10.55 13.17 9.94
CA LYS A 23 -10.39 14.44 9.23
C LYS A 23 -9.90 14.16 7.80
N ILE A 24 -10.66 14.66 6.85
CA ILE A 24 -10.38 14.50 5.43
C ILE A 24 -9.56 15.70 4.97
N TYR A 25 -8.40 15.43 4.37
CA TYR A 25 -7.53 16.43 3.78
C TYR A 25 -7.52 16.27 2.27
N LEU A 26 -7.97 17.29 1.56
CA LEU A 26 -7.86 17.36 0.11
C LEU A 26 -6.50 17.97 -0.25
N ILE A 27 -5.68 17.20 -0.93
CA ILE A 27 -4.35 17.64 -1.36
C ILE A 27 -4.43 18.10 -2.80
N ASN A 28 -3.95 19.31 -3.09
CA ASN A 28 -3.71 19.73 -4.46
C ASN A 28 -2.52 18.93 -5.02
N GLY A 29 -2.82 18.01 -5.92
CA GLY A 29 -1.84 17.13 -6.56
C GLY A 29 -1.11 17.75 -7.76
N ASP A 30 -1.33 19.02 -8.12
CA ASP A 30 -0.78 19.61 -9.34
C ASP A 30 0.76 19.51 -9.42
N ARG A 31 1.44 19.73 -8.31
CA ARG A 31 2.92 19.58 -8.21
C ARG A 31 3.41 18.14 -8.38
N LEU A 32 2.54 17.17 -8.22
CA LEU A 32 2.86 15.74 -8.31
C LEU A 32 2.52 15.16 -9.69
N ARG A 33 1.75 15.90 -10.52
CA ARG A 33 1.28 15.42 -11.84
C ARG A 33 2.40 15.25 -12.87
N SER A 34 3.51 15.94 -12.70
CA SER A 34 4.69 15.79 -13.56
C SER A 34 5.56 14.58 -13.22
N LEU A 35 5.32 13.94 -12.08
CA LEU A 35 6.11 12.80 -11.62
C LEU A 35 5.74 11.53 -12.40
N PRO A 36 6.65 10.55 -12.50
CA PRO A 36 6.40 9.31 -13.24
C PRO A 36 5.17 8.56 -12.72
N CYS A 37 4.25 8.22 -13.59
CA CYS A 37 3.14 7.33 -13.25
C CYS A 37 3.09 6.15 -14.24
N THR A 38 2.46 5.07 -13.83
CA THR A 38 2.29 3.88 -14.64
C THR A 38 0.83 3.46 -14.69
N LYS A 39 0.50 2.46 -15.50
CA LYS A 39 -0.85 1.86 -15.50
C LYS A 39 -1.22 1.24 -14.14
N ASN A 40 -0.25 0.97 -13.29
CA ASN A 40 -0.45 0.31 -11.99
C ASN A 40 -0.44 1.29 -10.82
N TRP A 41 0.24 2.42 -10.93
CA TRP A 41 0.40 3.41 -9.87
C TRP A 41 0.00 4.80 -10.35
N THR A 42 -0.99 5.36 -9.67
CA THR A 42 -1.44 6.74 -9.88
C THR A 42 -0.57 7.72 -9.07
N HIS A 43 -0.69 9.01 -9.33
CA HIS A 43 0.03 10.04 -8.55
C HIS A 43 -0.30 10.04 -7.04
N ALA A 44 -1.35 9.33 -6.62
CA ALA A 44 -1.69 9.17 -5.21
C ALA A 44 -0.59 8.51 -4.38
N ILE A 45 0.29 7.69 -4.99
CA ILE A 45 1.45 7.11 -4.30
C ILE A 45 2.40 8.17 -3.74
N TYR A 46 2.42 9.37 -4.29
CA TYR A 46 3.28 10.47 -3.86
C TYR A 46 2.70 11.31 -2.72
N PHE A 47 1.43 11.10 -2.35
CA PHE A 47 0.83 11.83 -1.22
C PHE A 47 1.54 11.53 0.09
N ARG A 48 2.19 10.36 0.23
CA ARG A 48 3.01 10.02 1.41
C ARG A 48 4.17 10.99 1.64
N PHE A 49 4.70 11.62 0.59
CA PHE A 49 5.74 12.63 0.72
C PHE A 49 5.20 13.92 1.35
N VAL A 50 3.98 14.31 0.98
CA VAL A 50 3.36 15.57 1.43
C VAL A 50 2.82 15.47 2.85
N ILE A 51 2.36 14.28 3.26
CA ILE A 51 1.72 14.06 4.57
C ILE A 51 2.66 14.42 5.72
N ALA A 52 3.90 13.95 5.68
CA ALA A 52 4.86 14.19 6.75
C ALA A 52 5.16 15.69 6.94
N ASP A 53 5.39 16.41 5.84
CA ASP A 53 5.62 17.86 5.88
C ASP A 53 4.40 18.62 6.38
N TYR A 54 3.19 18.19 6.01
CA TYR A 54 1.96 18.80 6.50
C TYR A 54 1.81 18.68 8.02
N PHE A 55 2.25 17.56 8.60
CA PHE A 55 2.17 17.32 10.05
C PHE A 55 3.38 17.82 10.83
N PHE A 56 4.40 18.34 10.19
CA PHE A 56 5.50 19.04 10.85
C PHE A 56 4.98 20.13 11.80
N ASN A 57 5.51 20.23 13.01
CA ASN A 57 5.03 21.08 14.10
C ASN A 57 3.57 20.85 14.58
N LYS A 58 2.87 19.83 14.05
CA LYS A 58 1.48 19.48 14.47
C LYS A 58 1.45 18.14 15.21
N ALA A 59 2.30 17.21 14.83
CA ALA A 59 2.45 15.92 15.46
C ALA A 59 3.90 15.44 15.34
N PRO A 60 4.56 15.00 16.43
CA PRO A 60 5.96 14.57 16.40
C PRO A 60 6.16 13.28 15.59
N LYS A 61 5.10 12.49 15.41
CA LYS A 61 5.11 11.29 14.58
C LYS A 61 3.76 11.07 13.89
N VAL A 62 3.81 10.42 12.74
CA VAL A 62 2.64 10.05 11.92
C VAL A 62 2.79 8.60 11.47
N LEU A 63 1.76 7.81 11.66
CA LEU A 63 1.65 6.48 11.05
C LEU A 63 0.97 6.63 9.68
N TYR A 64 1.73 6.40 8.62
CA TYR A 64 1.22 6.28 7.27
C TYR A 64 0.89 4.80 6.96
N LEU A 65 -0.27 4.56 6.40
CA LEU A 65 -0.71 3.25 5.93
C LEU A 65 -1.30 3.39 4.52
N ASP A 66 -0.98 2.44 3.65
CA ASP A 66 -1.65 2.33 2.36
C ASP A 66 -3.13 1.94 2.55
N ALA A 67 -3.99 2.34 1.60
CA ALA A 67 -5.43 2.14 1.69
C ALA A 67 -5.89 0.66 1.56
N ASP A 68 -4.97 -0.24 1.27
CA ASP A 68 -5.20 -1.68 1.17
C ASP A 68 -4.64 -2.47 2.37
N ILE A 69 -4.55 -1.81 3.53
CA ILE A 69 -4.14 -2.39 4.80
C ILE A 69 -5.35 -2.54 5.73
N ILE A 70 -5.44 -3.68 6.40
CA ILE A 70 -6.39 -3.94 7.49
C ILE A 70 -5.63 -4.12 8.80
N CYS A 71 -6.08 -3.39 9.82
CA CYS A 71 -5.60 -3.54 11.20
C CYS A 71 -6.43 -4.60 11.93
N GLN A 72 -5.76 -5.59 12.52
CA GLN A 72 -6.41 -6.63 13.34
C GLN A 72 -5.76 -6.82 14.72
N GLY A 73 -4.75 -6.04 15.04
CA GLY A 73 -4.03 -6.10 16.32
C GLY A 73 -3.83 -4.73 16.96
N THR A 74 -3.21 -4.70 18.14
CA THR A 74 -2.91 -3.45 18.84
C THR A 74 -1.79 -2.67 18.20
N ILE A 75 -1.98 -1.35 18.06
CA ILE A 75 -0.96 -0.39 17.59
C ILE A 75 -0.31 0.37 18.75
N GLU A 76 -0.62 0.04 19.98
CA GLU A 76 -0.10 0.72 21.17
C GLU A 76 1.43 0.79 21.20
N PRO A 77 2.19 -0.26 20.84
CA PRO A 77 3.65 -0.17 20.78
C PRO A 77 4.16 0.87 19.78
N LEU A 78 3.43 1.12 18.68
CA LEU A 78 3.77 2.17 17.71
C LEU A 78 3.47 3.56 18.25
N ILE A 79 2.35 3.70 18.97
CA ILE A 79 1.96 4.96 19.63
C ILE A 79 3.00 5.36 20.68
N ASN A 80 3.49 4.39 21.46
CA ASN A 80 4.45 4.62 22.55
C ASN A 80 5.91 4.64 22.09
N TYR A 81 6.18 4.33 20.81
CA TYR A 81 7.55 4.29 20.31
C TYR A 81 8.20 5.68 20.31
N THR A 82 9.43 5.75 20.82
CA THR A 82 10.24 6.98 20.81
C THR A 82 11.41 6.81 19.84
N PHE A 83 11.51 7.71 18.88
CA PHE A 83 12.61 7.71 17.91
C PHE A 83 13.92 8.18 18.55
N SER A 84 15.03 7.57 18.11
CA SER A 84 16.35 8.16 18.32
C SER A 84 16.53 9.42 17.47
N GLU A 85 17.52 10.26 17.84
CA GLU A 85 17.72 11.58 17.27
C GLU A 85 17.88 11.60 15.73
N HIS A 86 18.47 10.55 15.15
CA HIS A 86 18.78 10.50 13.71
C HIS A 86 17.81 9.63 12.90
N THR A 87 16.83 9.02 13.55
CA THR A 87 15.89 8.11 12.87
C THR A 87 14.77 8.89 12.20
N VAL A 88 14.63 8.73 10.88
CA VAL A 88 13.60 9.38 10.07
C VAL A 88 12.30 8.59 10.08
N ALA A 89 12.36 7.27 10.01
CA ALA A 89 11.18 6.43 10.03
C ALA A 89 11.44 5.02 10.59
N MET A 90 10.37 4.41 11.10
CA MET A 90 10.29 2.96 11.33
C MET A 90 9.54 2.34 10.16
N VAL A 91 10.09 1.26 9.64
CA VAL A 91 9.61 0.57 8.42
C VAL A 91 9.65 -0.94 8.61
N VAL A 92 9.05 -1.68 7.68
CA VAL A 92 9.11 -3.15 7.65
C VAL A 92 9.77 -3.60 6.36
N THR A 93 10.73 -4.50 6.45
CA THR A 93 11.45 -5.03 5.28
C THR A 93 10.54 -5.82 4.35
N GLU A 94 10.84 -5.73 3.05
CA GLU A 94 10.23 -6.52 1.99
C GLU A 94 11.30 -7.39 1.31
N GLY A 95 10.92 -8.62 0.94
CA GLY A 95 11.83 -9.53 0.24
C GLY A 95 12.85 -10.21 1.15
N GLN A 96 13.98 -10.61 0.59
CA GLN A 96 15.05 -11.36 1.25
C GLN A 96 16.42 -10.76 0.97
N LYS A 97 17.43 -11.12 1.79
CA LYS A 97 18.79 -10.55 1.73
C LYS A 97 19.42 -10.57 0.33
N ASP A 98 19.30 -11.67 -0.40
CA ASP A 98 19.85 -11.77 -1.76
C ASP A 98 19.21 -10.80 -2.74
N TRP A 99 17.91 -10.55 -2.54
CA TRP A 99 17.19 -9.57 -3.35
C TRP A 99 17.56 -8.14 -2.95
N TRP A 100 17.77 -7.86 -1.65
CA TRP A 100 18.23 -6.54 -1.18
C TRP A 100 19.61 -6.20 -1.75
N ALA A 101 20.54 -7.16 -1.76
CA ALA A 101 21.86 -6.96 -2.36
C ALA A 101 21.78 -6.61 -3.86
N LYS A 102 20.92 -7.30 -4.61
CA LYS A 102 20.65 -6.98 -6.02
C LYS A 102 20.05 -5.59 -6.20
N ARG A 103 19.09 -5.19 -5.32
CA ARG A 103 18.49 -3.85 -5.34
C ARG A 103 19.50 -2.77 -4.99
N ALA A 104 20.34 -2.99 -3.97
CA ALA A 104 21.43 -2.10 -3.58
C ALA A 104 22.35 -1.81 -4.77
N HIS A 105 22.77 -2.86 -5.49
CA HIS A 105 23.59 -2.73 -6.69
C HIS A 105 22.86 -1.97 -7.81
N SER A 106 21.62 -2.33 -8.13
CA SER A 106 20.87 -1.72 -9.24
C SER A 106 20.52 -0.25 -8.99
N LEU A 107 20.27 0.12 -7.74
CA LEU A 107 19.96 1.49 -7.35
C LEU A 107 21.21 2.33 -7.01
N GLY A 108 22.38 1.69 -6.85
CA GLY A 108 23.64 2.36 -6.52
C GLY A 108 23.72 2.85 -5.08
N VAL A 109 23.01 2.22 -4.13
CA VAL A 109 22.97 2.60 -2.71
C VAL A 109 23.27 1.39 -1.84
N ALA A 110 24.50 1.30 -1.32
CA ALA A 110 24.99 0.13 -0.57
C ALA A 110 24.16 -0.17 0.69
N GLY A 111 23.65 0.85 1.41
CA GLY A 111 22.86 0.69 2.62
C GLY A 111 21.59 -0.13 2.43
N ILE A 112 21.03 -0.18 1.21
CA ILE A 112 19.86 -1.01 0.86
C ILE A 112 20.14 -2.52 1.06
N ALA A 113 21.39 -2.95 1.01
CA ALA A 113 21.75 -4.35 1.29
C ALA A 113 21.46 -4.79 2.73
N ASN A 114 21.32 -3.85 3.66
CA ASN A 114 20.93 -4.11 5.05
C ASN A 114 19.42 -4.28 5.23
N GLY A 115 18.63 -3.87 4.25
CA GLY A 115 17.17 -3.99 4.23
C GLY A 115 16.55 -3.09 3.17
N TYR A 116 15.60 -3.65 2.43
CA TYR A 116 14.71 -2.90 1.54
C TYR A 116 13.31 -2.99 2.11
N PHE A 117 12.61 -1.86 2.25
CA PHE A 117 11.31 -1.81 2.88
C PHE A 117 10.18 -1.53 1.88
N ASN A 118 8.99 -2.01 2.24
CA ASN A 118 7.75 -1.65 1.55
C ASN A 118 7.21 -0.32 2.08
N SER A 119 6.92 0.62 1.19
CA SER A 119 6.49 1.98 1.51
C SER A 119 5.04 2.11 1.99
N GLY A 120 4.28 1.01 2.01
CA GLY A 120 2.87 1.01 2.47
C GLY A 120 2.69 1.14 3.99
N PHE A 121 3.75 0.93 4.77
CA PHE A 121 3.80 1.16 6.20
C PHE A 121 4.99 2.04 6.56
N LEU A 122 4.73 3.21 7.12
CA LEU A 122 5.77 4.14 7.61
C LEU A 122 5.31 4.76 8.92
N LEU A 123 6.01 4.50 10.03
CA LEU A 123 5.90 5.36 11.20
C LEU A 123 6.97 6.45 11.08
N ILE A 124 6.55 7.67 10.83
CA ILE A 124 7.40 8.78 10.42
C ILE A 124 7.72 9.68 11.62
N ASN A 125 8.99 10.00 11.86
CA ASN A 125 9.42 11.11 12.68
C ASN A 125 9.33 12.40 11.84
N THR A 126 8.29 13.20 12.06
CA THR A 126 8.00 14.37 11.22
C THR A 126 9.10 15.42 11.27
N ASN A 127 9.76 15.58 12.41
CA ASN A 127 10.87 16.53 12.55
C ASN A 127 12.07 16.10 11.70
N GLN A 128 12.48 14.83 11.81
CA GLN A 128 13.62 14.34 11.04
C GLN A 128 13.31 14.24 9.54
N TRP A 129 12.09 13.87 9.17
CA TRP A 129 11.66 13.88 7.78
C TRP A 129 11.82 15.27 7.14
N THR A 130 11.42 16.31 7.84
CA THR A 130 11.50 17.69 7.36
C THR A 130 12.94 18.20 7.39
N ASN A 131 13.70 17.97 8.47
CA ASN A 131 15.11 18.34 8.57
C ASN A 131 15.96 17.73 7.45
N GLU A 132 15.70 16.48 7.11
CA GLU A 132 16.36 15.76 6.02
C GLU A 132 15.81 16.14 4.63
N ARG A 133 14.79 16.99 4.57
CA ARG A 133 14.14 17.43 3.34
C ARG A 133 13.69 16.25 2.45
N VAL A 134 13.18 15.17 3.08
CA VAL A 134 12.89 13.91 2.39
C VAL A 134 11.93 14.11 1.21
N SER A 135 10.84 14.84 1.40
CA SER A 135 9.85 15.11 0.34
C SER A 135 10.47 15.85 -0.85
N ALA A 136 11.21 16.91 -0.58
CA ALA A 136 11.84 17.71 -1.65
C ALA A 136 12.89 16.90 -2.42
N ARG A 137 13.70 16.11 -1.72
CA ARG A 137 14.72 15.22 -2.32
C ARG A 137 14.07 14.10 -3.12
N ALA A 138 13.00 13.48 -2.61
CA ALA A 138 12.25 12.44 -3.31
C ALA A 138 11.67 12.96 -4.63
N ILE A 139 11.03 14.14 -4.60
CA ILE A 139 10.49 14.78 -5.82
C ILE A 139 11.60 15.11 -6.81
N ALA A 140 12.73 15.64 -6.36
CA ALA A 140 13.87 15.93 -7.22
C ALA A 140 14.42 14.65 -7.90
N MET A 141 14.57 13.56 -7.14
CA MET A 141 15.00 12.26 -7.70
C MET A 141 14.02 11.70 -8.72
N LEU A 142 12.72 11.83 -8.49
CA LEU A 142 11.67 11.39 -9.43
C LEU A 142 11.59 12.27 -10.68
N SER A 143 12.19 13.46 -10.65
CA SER A 143 12.31 14.35 -11.81
C SER A 143 13.60 14.12 -12.60
N ASP A 144 14.53 13.30 -12.10
CA ASP A 144 15.78 12.97 -12.77
C ASP A 144 15.61 11.74 -13.68
N PRO A 145 15.75 11.87 -15.01
CA PRO A 145 15.61 10.77 -15.95
C PRO A 145 16.55 9.60 -15.71
N GLU A 146 17.78 9.85 -15.20
CA GLU A 146 18.76 8.80 -14.93
C GLU A 146 18.37 7.97 -13.70
N ILE A 147 17.69 8.55 -12.73
CA ILE A 147 17.13 7.82 -11.59
C ILE A 147 15.88 7.07 -12.03
N VAL A 148 14.99 7.72 -12.77
CA VAL A 148 13.73 7.12 -13.26
C VAL A 148 13.97 5.85 -14.08
N LYS A 149 15.04 5.76 -14.85
CA LYS A 149 15.42 4.55 -15.60
C LYS A 149 15.78 3.35 -14.71
N LYS A 150 16.22 3.57 -13.47
CA LYS A 150 16.70 2.53 -12.54
C LYS A 150 15.61 2.03 -11.58
N ILE A 151 14.58 2.86 -11.34
CA ILE A 151 13.51 2.55 -10.39
C ILE A 151 12.40 1.74 -11.04
N THR A 152 11.78 0.86 -10.26
CA THR A 152 10.63 0.04 -10.67
C THR A 152 9.39 0.31 -9.84
N HIS A 153 9.58 0.73 -8.60
CA HIS A 153 8.54 1.16 -7.67
C HIS A 153 8.85 2.62 -7.27
N PRO A 154 8.30 3.62 -7.97
CA PRO A 154 8.84 4.98 -7.95
C PRO A 154 8.98 5.58 -6.56
N ASP A 155 7.92 5.56 -5.75
CA ASP A 155 7.93 6.09 -4.38
C ASP A 155 8.77 5.23 -3.43
N GLN A 156 8.64 3.91 -3.52
CA GLN A 156 9.32 2.96 -2.63
C GLN A 156 10.83 2.93 -2.87
N ASP A 157 11.26 2.84 -4.13
CA ASP A 157 12.69 2.84 -4.47
C ASP A 157 13.38 4.12 -4.02
N VAL A 158 12.76 5.27 -4.30
CA VAL A 158 13.32 6.57 -3.92
C VAL A 158 13.41 6.72 -2.39
N LEU A 159 12.41 6.29 -1.64
CA LEU A 159 12.48 6.31 -0.18
C LEU A 159 13.56 5.37 0.36
N ASN A 160 13.71 4.17 -0.21
CA ASN A 160 14.80 3.26 0.16
C ASN A 160 16.18 3.86 -0.14
N MET A 161 16.34 4.56 -1.29
CA MET A 161 17.59 5.26 -1.63
C MET A 161 17.93 6.40 -0.67
N LEU A 162 16.91 7.16 -0.25
CA LEU A 162 17.10 8.33 0.59
C LEU A 162 17.33 8.01 2.07
N LEU A 163 16.72 6.90 2.55
CA LEU A 163 16.58 6.62 3.98
C LEU A 163 17.41 5.41 4.45
N ALA A 164 18.15 4.72 3.58
CA ALA A 164 18.80 3.44 3.86
C ALA A 164 19.55 3.36 5.21
N ASP A 165 20.19 4.46 5.65
CA ASP A 165 20.97 4.51 6.89
C ASP A 165 20.26 5.28 8.04
N LYS A 166 18.97 5.62 7.87
CA LYS A 166 18.20 6.48 8.79
C LYS A 166 16.90 5.82 9.26
N LEU A 167 16.88 4.50 9.26
CA LEU A 167 15.70 3.70 9.52
C LEU A 167 15.84 2.83 10.77
N VAL A 168 14.70 2.52 11.36
CA VAL A 168 14.53 1.40 12.27
C VAL A 168 13.61 0.37 11.60
N TYR A 169 13.99 -0.90 11.67
CA TYR A 169 13.18 -1.99 11.13
C TYR A 169 12.31 -2.59 12.21
N ALA A 170 10.99 -2.56 11.98
CA ALA A 170 10.00 -3.18 12.85
C ALA A 170 9.77 -4.65 12.46
N ASP A 171 9.11 -5.37 13.36
CA ASP A 171 8.67 -6.75 13.14
C ASP A 171 7.70 -6.84 11.93
N ILE A 172 7.78 -7.94 11.18
CA ILE A 172 6.97 -8.21 10.00
C ILE A 172 5.46 -8.13 10.26
N LYS A 173 5.02 -8.36 11.51
CA LYS A 173 3.61 -8.26 11.92
C LYS A 173 2.98 -6.90 11.65
N TYR A 174 3.79 -5.84 11.57
CA TYR A 174 3.32 -4.48 11.28
C TYR A 174 3.20 -4.16 9.78
N ASN A 175 3.57 -5.08 8.90
CA ASN A 175 3.30 -4.99 7.45
C ASN A 175 3.34 -6.37 6.81
N THR A 176 2.49 -7.29 7.29
CA THR A 176 2.42 -8.64 6.74
C THR A 176 1.77 -8.61 5.37
N GLN A 177 2.59 -8.65 4.33
CA GLN A 177 2.15 -8.57 2.94
C GLN A 177 1.52 -9.87 2.47
N PHE A 178 0.35 -9.79 1.85
CA PHE A 178 -0.34 -10.92 1.27
C PHE A 178 -0.93 -10.57 -0.09
N SER A 179 -0.54 -11.31 -1.13
CA SER A 179 -1.20 -11.24 -2.43
C SER A 179 -2.28 -12.32 -2.54
N LEU A 180 -3.53 -11.92 -2.79
CA LEU A 180 -4.60 -12.88 -3.05
C LEU A 180 -4.32 -13.79 -4.26
N ASN A 181 -3.42 -13.39 -5.16
CA ASN A 181 -2.96 -14.25 -6.26
C ASN A 181 -2.10 -15.44 -5.78
N TYR A 182 -1.61 -15.46 -4.54
CA TYR A 182 -0.98 -16.65 -3.98
C TYR A 182 -1.95 -17.82 -3.90
N GLN A 183 -3.25 -17.54 -3.77
CA GLN A 183 -4.32 -18.56 -3.83
C GLN A 183 -4.36 -19.32 -5.16
N LEU A 184 -3.78 -18.77 -6.23
CA LEU A 184 -3.71 -19.45 -7.53
C LEU A 184 -2.58 -20.47 -7.62
N LYS A 185 -1.61 -20.44 -6.72
CA LYS A 185 -0.50 -21.40 -6.67
C LYS A 185 -0.99 -22.73 -6.09
N GLU A 186 -0.31 -23.81 -6.42
CA GLU A 186 -0.60 -25.15 -5.86
C GLU A 186 -0.29 -25.20 -4.37
N SER A 187 0.82 -24.59 -3.98
CA SER A 187 1.21 -24.43 -2.58
C SER A 187 1.75 -23.03 -2.33
N PHE A 188 1.44 -22.47 -1.17
CA PHE A 188 2.04 -21.25 -0.64
C PHE A 188 1.99 -21.28 0.89
N LYS A 189 2.97 -20.66 1.51
CA LYS A 189 2.95 -20.44 2.96
C LYS A 189 2.20 -19.15 3.25
N ASN A 190 1.14 -19.23 4.06
CA ASN A 190 0.44 -18.02 4.52
C ASN A 190 1.32 -17.30 5.56
N PRO A 191 1.75 -16.05 5.31
CA PRO A 191 2.55 -15.30 6.27
C PRO A 191 1.72 -14.68 7.40
N VAL A 192 0.38 -14.63 7.24
CA VAL A 192 -0.52 -14.04 8.24
C VAL A 192 -0.72 -15.02 9.38
N THR A 193 -0.47 -14.57 10.60
CA THR A 193 -0.60 -15.31 11.86
C THR A 193 -1.52 -14.58 12.84
N ASN A 194 -1.76 -15.16 14.00
CA ASN A 194 -2.54 -14.51 15.06
C ASN A 194 -1.86 -13.26 15.63
N ASP A 195 -0.53 -13.15 15.49
CA ASP A 195 0.24 -11.99 15.96
C ASP A 195 0.29 -10.85 14.92
N THR A 196 -0.20 -11.10 13.70
CA THR A 196 -0.23 -10.07 12.64
C THR A 196 -1.07 -8.88 13.09
N VAL A 197 -0.47 -7.69 13.07
CA VAL A 197 -1.16 -6.43 13.40
C VAL A 197 -1.78 -5.81 12.16
N PHE A 198 -1.01 -5.74 11.08
CA PHE A 198 -1.50 -5.23 9.80
C PHE A 198 -1.36 -6.28 8.70
N ILE A 199 -2.48 -6.58 8.03
CA ILE A 199 -2.49 -7.33 6.77
C ILE A 199 -2.47 -6.32 5.63
N HIS A 200 -1.42 -6.36 4.82
CA HIS A 200 -1.30 -5.53 3.62
C HIS A 200 -1.62 -6.36 2.38
N TYR A 201 -2.76 -6.10 1.75
CA TYR A 201 -3.22 -6.83 0.56
C TYR A 201 -2.54 -6.31 -0.71
N ILE A 202 -1.29 -6.73 -0.94
CA ILE A 202 -0.51 -6.32 -2.10
C ILE A 202 -1.01 -6.94 -3.42
N GLY A 203 -0.61 -6.35 -4.54
CA GLY A 203 -0.88 -6.87 -5.87
C GLY A 203 -2.28 -6.52 -6.41
N PRO A 204 -2.62 -6.99 -7.62
CA PRO A 204 -3.77 -6.50 -8.38
C PRO A 204 -5.12 -7.10 -7.97
N THR A 205 -5.14 -8.21 -7.21
CA THR A 205 -6.37 -8.78 -6.67
C THR A 205 -6.53 -8.37 -5.22
N LYS A 206 -7.70 -7.79 -4.89
CA LYS A 206 -7.98 -7.21 -3.58
C LYS A 206 -9.16 -7.91 -2.92
N PRO A 207 -9.30 -7.88 -1.59
CA PRO A 207 -10.39 -8.54 -0.87
C PRO A 207 -11.77 -7.95 -1.16
N TRP A 208 -11.85 -6.73 -1.69
CA TRP A 208 -13.10 -6.09 -2.13
C TRP A 208 -13.54 -6.41 -3.55
N HIS A 209 -12.79 -7.31 -4.24
CA HIS A 209 -13.20 -7.80 -5.54
C HIS A 209 -14.17 -8.98 -5.43
N ASP A 210 -15.20 -9.03 -6.27
CA ASP A 210 -16.25 -10.05 -6.26
C ASP A 210 -15.75 -11.48 -6.55
N TRP A 211 -14.53 -11.60 -7.04
CA TRP A 211 -13.87 -12.90 -7.28
C TRP A 211 -12.90 -13.33 -6.17
N ALA A 212 -12.73 -12.52 -5.10
CA ALA A 212 -11.71 -12.77 -4.09
C ALA A 212 -12.17 -12.61 -2.63
N TRP A 213 -13.39 -12.15 -2.39
CA TRP A 213 -13.92 -11.85 -1.04
C TRP A 213 -14.09 -13.08 -0.14
N ASP A 214 -14.32 -14.25 -0.73
CA ASP A 214 -14.65 -15.51 -0.06
C ASP A 214 -13.42 -16.34 0.36
N TYR A 215 -12.19 -15.86 0.07
CA TYR A 215 -11.01 -16.50 0.62
C TYR A 215 -10.88 -16.25 2.12
N PRO A 216 -10.37 -17.23 2.92
CA PRO A 216 -10.21 -17.06 4.35
C PRO A 216 -9.46 -15.79 4.74
N ILE A 217 -8.41 -15.45 3.99
CA ILE A 217 -7.60 -14.24 4.25
C ILE A 217 -8.37 -12.93 3.99
N SER A 218 -9.42 -12.94 3.18
CA SER A 218 -10.26 -11.77 2.93
C SER A 218 -11.26 -11.49 4.05
N GLN A 219 -11.43 -12.42 5.00
CA GLN A 219 -12.43 -12.29 6.05
C GLN A 219 -12.15 -11.12 7.00
N ALA A 220 -10.88 -10.77 7.24
CA ALA A 220 -10.54 -9.59 8.04
C ALA A 220 -11.07 -8.29 7.39
N PHE A 221 -10.93 -8.15 6.07
CA PHE A 221 -11.53 -7.04 5.32
C PHE A 221 -13.06 -7.10 5.35
N MET A 222 -13.66 -8.28 5.12
CA MET A 222 -15.11 -8.44 5.10
C MET A 222 -15.73 -8.11 6.46
N ALA A 223 -15.09 -8.50 7.57
CA ALA A 223 -15.52 -8.13 8.92
C ALA A 223 -15.51 -6.62 9.11
N ALA A 224 -14.43 -5.93 8.73
CA ALA A 224 -14.33 -4.47 8.79
C ALA A 224 -15.38 -3.78 7.91
N LYS A 225 -15.58 -4.26 6.67
CA LYS A 225 -16.61 -3.76 5.76
C LYS A 225 -18.01 -3.88 6.38
N ASN A 226 -18.34 -5.06 6.90
CA ASN A 226 -19.67 -5.35 7.48
C ASN A 226 -19.94 -4.54 8.76
N ALA A 227 -18.89 -4.18 9.50
CA ALA A 227 -18.97 -3.31 10.69
C ALA A 227 -18.96 -1.81 10.35
N SER A 228 -18.92 -1.43 9.08
CA SER A 228 -18.79 -0.04 8.63
C SER A 228 -20.06 0.46 7.93
N PRO A 229 -20.21 1.78 7.71
CA PRO A 229 -21.29 2.35 6.90
C PRO A 229 -21.34 1.83 5.44
N TRP A 230 -20.25 1.25 4.93
CA TRP A 230 -20.19 0.67 3.58
C TRP A 230 -20.60 -0.82 3.51
N LYS A 231 -21.22 -1.36 4.57
CA LYS A 231 -21.64 -2.78 4.63
C LYS A 231 -22.45 -3.23 3.41
N ASP A 232 -23.35 -2.39 2.93
CA ASP A 232 -24.26 -2.67 1.81
C ASP A 232 -23.66 -2.30 0.43
N THR A 233 -22.45 -1.73 0.38
CA THR A 233 -21.78 -1.40 -0.87
C THR A 233 -21.39 -2.67 -1.60
N ALA A 234 -21.72 -2.77 -2.88
CA ALA A 234 -21.39 -3.91 -3.72
C ALA A 234 -19.87 -4.10 -3.87
N LEU A 235 -19.43 -5.35 -3.95
CA LEU A 235 -18.05 -5.67 -4.29
C LEU A 235 -17.73 -5.28 -5.74
N LEU A 236 -16.47 -4.93 -5.99
CA LEU A 236 -16.05 -4.45 -7.31
C LEU A 236 -15.94 -5.60 -8.32
N LYS A 237 -16.57 -5.42 -9.47
CA LYS A 237 -16.43 -6.30 -10.64
C LYS A 237 -15.15 -5.98 -11.43
N PRO A 238 -14.64 -6.90 -12.26
CA PRO A 238 -13.46 -6.64 -13.08
C PRO A 238 -13.77 -5.60 -14.16
N VAL A 239 -13.00 -4.51 -14.19
CA VAL A 239 -13.23 -3.38 -15.12
C VAL A 239 -12.18 -3.26 -16.24
N ASN A 240 -11.02 -3.90 -16.10
CA ASN A 240 -9.95 -3.87 -17.10
C ASN A 240 -9.46 -5.27 -17.49
N SER A 241 -8.67 -5.38 -18.55
CA SER A 241 -8.18 -6.67 -19.06
C SER A 241 -7.37 -7.46 -18.00
N ASN A 242 -6.55 -6.79 -17.20
CA ASN A 242 -5.77 -7.46 -16.15
C ASN A 242 -6.67 -8.06 -15.07
N GLN A 243 -7.67 -7.30 -14.61
CA GLN A 243 -8.65 -7.78 -13.62
C GLN A 243 -9.51 -8.92 -14.17
N LEU A 244 -9.97 -8.85 -15.45
CA LEU A 244 -10.70 -9.93 -16.10
C LEU A 244 -9.87 -11.22 -16.13
N ARG A 245 -8.57 -11.15 -16.46
CA ARG A 245 -7.67 -12.29 -16.47
C ARG A 245 -7.52 -12.92 -15.06
N TYR A 246 -7.33 -12.10 -14.02
CA TYR A 246 -7.23 -12.63 -12.65
C TYR A 246 -8.56 -13.16 -12.14
N SER A 247 -9.66 -12.47 -12.39
CA SER A 247 -11.00 -12.96 -12.07
C SER A 247 -11.27 -14.33 -12.71
N ALA A 248 -10.97 -14.49 -14.00
CA ALA A 248 -11.09 -15.77 -14.68
C ALA A 248 -10.29 -16.90 -14.00
N LYS A 249 -9.01 -16.64 -13.66
CA LYS A 249 -8.14 -17.61 -12.97
C LYS A 249 -8.72 -18.02 -11.61
N HIS A 250 -9.16 -17.06 -10.80
CA HIS A 250 -9.75 -17.31 -9.48
C HIS A 250 -11.07 -18.09 -9.59
N MET A 251 -11.94 -17.74 -10.55
CA MET A 251 -13.20 -18.45 -10.78
C MET A 251 -12.96 -19.90 -11.21
N LEU A 252 -12.00 -20.15 -12.11
CA LEU A 252 -11.63 -21.52 -12.49
C LEU A 252 -11.05 -22.33 -11.32
N LYS A 253 -10.17 -21.73 -10.51
CA LYS A 253 -9.64 -22.37 -9.29
C LYS A 253 -10.77 -22.78 -8.33
N LYS A 254 -11.84 -21.97 -8.26
CA LYS A 254 -13.05 -22.25 -7.45
C LYS A 254 -14.06 -23.16 -8.16
N LYS A 255 -13.71 -23.74 -9.31
CA LYS A 255 -14.61 -24.59 -10.12
C LYS A 255 -15.86 -23.86 -10.67
N GLN A 256 -15.84 -22.54 -10.71
CA GLN A 256 -16.90 -21.71 -11.31
C GLN A 256 -16.63 -21.53 -12.82
N TYR A 257 -16.71 -22.61 -13.57
CA TYR A 257 -16.22 -22.69 -14.95
C TYR A 257 -16.92 -21.69 -15.89
N ILE A 258 -18.24 -21.55 -15.81
CA ILE A 258 -19.01 -20.65 -16.70
C ILE A 258 -18.53 -19.21 -16.53
N LYS A 259 -18.41 -18.73 -15.28
CA LYS A 259 -17.92 -17.38 -14.99
C LYS A 259 -16.45 -17.23 -15.39
N GLY A 260 -15.62 -18.25 -15.12
CA GLY A 260 -14.21 -18.25 -15.47
C GLY A 260 -13.97 -18.12 -16.98
N PHE A 261 -14.62 -18.96 -17.78
CA PHE A 261 -14.52 -18.89 -19.25
C PHE A 261 -15.13 -17.61 -19.82
N GLY A 262 -16.27 -17.14 -19.28
CA GLY A 262 -16.87 -15.87 -19.66
C GLY A 262 -15.91 -14.68 -19.45
N ASN A 263 -15.24 -14.63 -18.29
CA ASN A 263 -14.25 -13.59 -18.01
C ASN A 263 -12.99 -13.69 -18.90
N TYR A 264 -12.57 -14.90 -19.29
CA TYR A 264 -11.49 -15.04 -20.27
C TYR A 264 -11.91 -14.54 -21.66
N LEU A 265 -13.12 -14.86 -22.10
CA LEU A 265 -13.64 -14.35 -23.37
C LEU A 265 -13.65 -12.82 -23.39
N LEU A 266 -14.18 -12.19 -22.32
CA LEU A 266 -14.18 -10.74 -22.17
C LEU A 266 -12.75 -10.16 -22.11
N TYR A 267 -11.81 -10.86 -21.46
CA TYR A 267 -10.40 -10.48 -21.46
C TYR A 267 -9.82 -10.42 -22.87
N PHE A 268 -10.03 -11.45 -23.70
CA PHE A 268 -9.53 -11.49 -25.08
C PHE A 268 -10.17 -10.40 -25.95
N ILE A 269 -11.50 -10.22 -25.86
CA ILE A 269 -12.20 -9.15 -26.56
C ILE A 269 -11.62 -7.77 -26.19
N LYS A 270 -11.40 -7.55 -24.89
CA LYS A 270 -10.87 -6.26 -24.41
C LYS A 270 -9.41 -6.02 -24.81
N LYS A 271 -8.63 -7.11 -24.91
CA LYS A 271 -7.23 -7.05 -25.36
C LYS A 271 -7.07 -6.80 -26.86
N LEU A 272 -8.04 -7.26 -27.66
CA LEU A 272 -8.04 -7.01 -29.12
C LEU A 272 -8.47 -5.59 -29.50
N LYS A 273 -9.12 -4.87 -28.58
CA LYS A 273 -9.58 -3.48 -28.79
C LYS A 273 -8.55 -2.42 -28.38
N HIS A 274 -7.42 -2.85 -27.84
CA HIS A 274 -6.28 -2.03 -27.44
C HIS A 274 -4.97 -2.56 -28.02
#